data_af3e363355ad84ee9507248bcbd189c8
#
_entry.id   af3e363355ad84ee9507248bcbd189c8
#
_cell.length_a   1.000
_cell.length_b   1.000
_cell.length_c   1.000
_cell.angle_alpha   90.00
_cell.angle_beta   90.00
_cell.angle_gamma   90.00
#
_symmetry.space_group_name_H-M   'P 1'
#
loop_
_entity.id
_entity.type
_entity.pdbx_description
1 polymer ?
#
loop_
_entity_poly.entity_id
_entity_poly.type
_entity_poly.pdbx_seq_one_letter_code
_entity_poly.pdbx_strand_id
1 'polypeptide(L)'
;HTHWQKLLILVAKSVITFLRPLTGDARKTTFIVDDSMYSRLNAKKVACAALQYDHAKKKYFKGFRYLQLGWSDGNSFVPVAFSLLSGKRKLQSDLDIGDQRTNRGKRKAQALRKGTEVTLELLRSALNQGIHADYVLFDTWFSSPKMFQQIRDLKCHCVAMVKRSQKIYYRYQGQKMDVKEIFKRNKKRRGRSRYLLSVQVEAVVEGEVLPIKLVYIRNRNKRNDYLVLAST
;
A
#
# COMPACT_ATOMS: atom_id res chain seq x y z
N HIS A 1 -5.97 26.78 -12.55
CA HIS A 1 -5.05 25.63 -12.42
C HIS A 1 -5.83 24.36 -12.13
N THR A 2 -5.78 23.36 -13.02
CA THR A 2 -6.51 22.09 -12.93
C THR A 2 -6.07 21.27 -11.72
N HIS A 3 -7.02 20.78 -10.94
CA HIS A 3 -6.79 19.86 -9.84
C HIS A 3 -6.82 18.42 -10.36
N TRP A 4 -5.70 17.95 -10.93
CA TRP A 4 -5.61 16.63 -11.59
C TRP A 4 -6.03 15.44 -10.72
N GLN A 5 -5.68 15.44 -9.42
CA GLN A 5 -6.10 14.37 -8.51
C GLN A 5 -7.63 14.36 -8.34
N LYS A 6 -8.27 15.53 -8.23
CA LYS A 6 -9.74 15.63 -8.15
C LYS A 6 -10.39 15.18 -9.47
N LEU A 7 -9.83 15.58 -10.60
CA LEU A 7 -10.34 15.16 -11.92
C LEU A 7 -10.27 13.64 -12.07
N LEU A 8 -9.11 13.04 -11.77
CA LEU A 8 -8.93 11.60 -11.87
C LEU A 8 -9.94 10.84 -11.00
N ILE A 9 -10.12 11.26 -9.74
CA ILE A 9 -11.04 10.58 -8.82
C ILE A 9 -12.51 10.67 -9.28
N LEU A 10 -12.92 11.78 -9.89
CA LEU A 10 -14.26 11.93 -10.44
C LEU A 10 -14.47 11.05 -11.67
N VAL A 11 -13.49 11.01 -12.58
CA VAL A 11 -13.51 10.09 -13.73
C VAL A 11 -13.55 8.64 -13.26
N ALA A 12 -12.69 8.28 -12.31
CA ALA A 12 -12.67 6.94 -11.73
C ALA A 12 -14.03 6.55 -11.12
N LYS A 13 -14.67 7.47 -10.38
CA LYS A 13 -16.00 7.24 -9.83
C LYS A 13 -17.02 6.94 -10.92
N SER A 14 -17.04 7.71 -12.00
CA SER A 14 -17.97 7.48 -13.13
C SER A 14 -17.74 6.13 -13.78
N VAL A 15 -16.48 5.78 -14.04
CA VAL A 15 -16.12 4.48 -14.63
C VAL A 15 -16.50 3.32 -13.70
N ILE A 16 -16.18 3.40 -12.40
CA ILE A 16 -16.52 2.35 -11.42
C ILE A 16 -18.04 2.21 -11.29
N THR A 17 -18.78 3.31 -11.27
CA THR A 17 -20.26 3.27 -11.25
C THR A 17 -20.82 2.55 -12.47
N PHE A 18 -20.25 2.78 -13.64
CA PHE A 18 -20.62 2.08 -14.87
C PHE A 18 -20.28 0.57 -14.83
N LEU A 19 -19.09 0.22 -14.28
CA LEU A 19 -18.63 -1.17 -14.22
C LEU A 19 -19.38 -2.03 -13.18
N ARG A 20 -19.81 -1.45 -12.08
CA ARG A 20 -20.45 -2.19 -10.96
C ARG A 20 -21.61 -3.09 -11.38
N PRO A 21 -22.59 -2.65 -12.18
CA PRO A 21 -23.69 -3.50 -12.62
C PRO A 21 -23.23 -4.67 -13.51
N LEU A 22 -22.07 -4.54 -14.16
CA LEU A 22 -21.47 -5.56 -15.01
C LEU A 22 -20.64 -6.58 -14.21
N THR A 23 -20.41 -6.31 -12.93
CA THR A 23 -19.65 -7.17 -12.03
C THR A 23 -20.61 -8.01 -11.21
N GLY A 24 -20.48 -9.34 -11.25
CA GLY A 24 -21.33 -10.23 -10.45
C GLY A 24 -21.12 -10.06 -8.95
N ASP A 25 -22.17 -10.19 -8.14
CA ASP A 25 -22.17 -9.97 -6.68
C ASP A 25 -21.18 -10.86 -5.90
N ALA A 26 -20.80 -12.00 -6.47
CA ALA A 26 -19.81 -12.90 -5.88
C ALA A 26 -18.37 -12.34 -5.92
N ARG A 27 -18.10 -11.31 -6.71
CA ARG A 27 -16.76 -10.73 -6.86
C ARG A 27 -16.47 -9.73 -5.75
N LYS A 28 -15.28 -9.86 -5.18
CA LYS A 28 -14.77 -8.91 -4.19
C LYS A 28 -14.03 -7.77 -4.87
N THR A 29 -14.37 -6.57 -4.49
CA THR A 29 -13.70 -5.36 -4.97
C THR A 29 -12.51 -5.03 -4.09
N THR A 30 -11.47 -4.47 -4.68
CA THR A 30 -10.24 -4.16 -3.97
C THR A 30 -9.69 -2.79 -4.33
N PHE A 31 -9.23 -2.05 -3.34
CA PHE A 31 -8.24 -1.01 -3.56
C PHE A 31 -6.86 -1.64 -3.67
N ILE A 32 -6.06 -1.17 -4.61
CA ILE A 32 -4.68 -1.62 -4.82
C ILE A 32 -3.76 -0.44 -4.64
N VAL A 33 -2.82 -0.55 -3.69
CA VAL A 33 -1.79 0.46 -3.44
C VAL A 33 -0.46 -0.09 -3.88
N ASP A 34 0.19 0.64 -4.78
CA ASP A 34 1.52 0.30 -5.25
C ASP A 34 2.35 1.56 -5.49
N ASP A 35 3.67 1.45 -5.42
CA ASP A 35 4.57 2.51 -5.82
C ASP A 35 5.59 2.03 -6.85
N SER A 36 5.83 2.88 -7.83
CA SER A 36 6.78 2.63 -8.91
C SER A 36 7.75 3.80 -9.06
N MET A 37 8.88 3.54 -9.73
CA MET A 37 9.88 4.55 -9.96
C MET A 37 9.60 5.29 -11.27
N TYR A 38 9.42 6.61 -11.18
CA TYR A 38 9.17 7.47 -12.33
C TYR A 38 10.40 8.32 -12.62
N SER A 39 11.21 7.88 -13.59
CA SER A 39 12.48 8.51 -13.94
C SER A 39 12.29 9.81 -14.73
N ARG A 40 13.10 10.81 -14.40
CA ARG A 40 13.20 12.12 -15.06
C ARG A 40 14.67 12.55 -15.18
N LEU A 41 15.51 11.71 -15.76
CA LEU A 41 16.96 11.90 -15.80
C LEU A 41 17.38 13.23 -16.43
N ASN A 42 16.74 13.63 -17.52
CA ASN A 42 17.06 14.84 -18.28
C ASN A 42 16.34 16.11 -17.76
N ALA A 43 15.57 15.99 -16.67
CA ALA A 43 14.83 17.13 -16.17
C ALA A 43 15.76 18.15 -15.47
N LYS A 44 15.83 19.38 -16.00
CA LYS A 44 16.61 20.45 -15.40
C LYS A 44 15.82 21.24 -14.35
N LYS A 45 14.53 21.54 -14.62
CA LYS A 45 13.69 22.44 -13.80
C LYS A 45 12.33 21.82 -13.43
N VAL A 46 12.32 20.54 -13.02
CA VAL A 46 11.09 19.88 -12.57
C VAL A 46 11.00 19.93 -11.04
N ALA A 47 10.00 20.66 -10.53
CA ALA A 47 9.78 20.78 -9.09
C ALA A 47 9.59 19.42 -8.43
N CYS A 48 10.18 19.22 -7.26
CA CYS A 48 10.13 18.01 -6.46
C CYS A 48 10.81 16.77 -7.09
N ALA A 49 11.43 16.87 -8.26
CA ALA A 49 12.26 15.78 -8.78
C ALA A 49 13.54 15.67 -7.92
N ALA A 50 13.77 14.50 -7.34
CA ALA A 50 14.89 14.26 -6.45
C ALA A 50 15.67 13.00 -6.83
N LEU A 51 16.84 12.83 -6.23
CA LEU A 51 17.60 11.60 -6.34
C LEU A 51 16.92 10.52 -5.52
N GLN A 52 16.47 9.47 -6.20
CA GLN A 52 15.76 8.31 -5.62
C GLN A 52 16.63 7.07 -5.79
N TYR A 53 16.57 6.16 -4.81
CA TYR A 53 17.22 4.86 -4.93
C TYR A 53 16.23 3.81 -5.40
N ASP A 54 16.50 3.20 -6.54
CA ASP A 54 15.74 2.07 -7.07
C ASP A 54 16.29 0.77 -6.49
N HIS A 55 15.53 0.16 -5.57
CA HIS A 55 15.92 -1.09 -4.90
C HIS A 55 15.96 -2.29 -5.85
N ALA A 56 15.17 -2.28 -6.92
CA ALA A 56 15.15 -3.36 -7.91
C ALA A 56 16.40 -3.30 -8.80
N LYS A 57 16.75 -2.11 -9.26
CA LYS A 57 17.92 -1.87 -10.10
C LYS A 57 19.20 -1.60 -9.34
N LYS A 58 19.12 -1.48 -8.00
CA LYS A 58 20.24 -1.16 -7.10
C LYS A 58 21.05 0.07 -7.50
N LYS A 59 20.38 1.10 -8.05
CA LYS A 59 21.02 2.34 -8.51
C LYS A 59 20.17 3.56 -8.20
N TYR A 60 20.84 4.72 -8.16
CA TYR A 60 20.17 6.00 -8.03
C TYR A 60 19.70 6.52 -9.40
N PHE A 61 18.57 7.21 -9.39
CA PHE A 61 18.05 7.94 -10.53
C PHE A 61 17.42 9.25 -10.10
N LYS A 62 17.34 10.23 -10.98
CA LYS A 62 16.59 11.48 -10.75
C LYS A 62 15.14 11.28 -11.16
N GLY A 63 14.20 11.59 -10.27
CA GLY A 63 12.77 11.42 -10.56
C GLY A 63 11.91 11.41 -9.31
N PHE A 64 10.86 10.59 -9.35
CA PHE A 64 9.85 10.47 -8.30
C PHE A 64 9.59 8.99 -7.97
N ARG A 65 9.09 8.75 -6.76
CA ARG A 65 8.28 7.56 -6.48
C ARG A 65 6.84 7.90 -6.83
N TYR A 66 6.27 7.18 -7.77
CA TYR A 66 4.89 7.31 -8.21
C TYR A 66 4.03 6.37 -7.35
N LEU A 67 3.37 6.93 -6.35
CA LEU A 67 2.41 6.21 -5.51
C LEU A 67 1.05 6.26 -6.18
N GLN A 68 0.44 5.10 -6.39
CA GLN A 68 -0.87 4.95 -7.03
C GLN A 68 -1.85 4.22 -6.13
N LEU A 69 -3.08 4.69 -6.12
CA LEU A 69 -4.26 3.99 -5.63
C LEU A 69 -5.12 3.62 -6.83
N GLY A 70 -5.34 2.33 -7.04
CA GLY A 70 -6.26 1.80 -8.03
C GLY A 70 -7.45 1.11 -7.38
N TRP A 71 -8.49 0.86 -8.14
CA TRP A 71 -9.63 0.03 -7.79
C TRP A 71 -9.73 -1.13 -8.80
N SER A 72 -10.13 -2.31 -8.32
CA SER A 72 -10.32 -3.48 -9.17
C SER A 72 -11.46 -4.34 -8.67
N ASP A 73 -12.19 -4.95 -9.59
CA ASP A 73 -13.19 -6.00 -9.37
C ASP A 73 -12.65 -7.42 -9.70
N GLY A 74 -11.34 -7.54 -9.89
CA GLY A 74 -10.66 -8.77 -10.30
C GLY A 74 -10.51 -8.95 -11.82
N ASN A 75 -11.27 -8.24 -12.64
CA ASN A 75 -11.14 -8.22 -14.10
C ASN A 75 -10.70 -6.87 -14.63
N SER A 76 -11.26 -5.80 -14.09
CA SER A 76 -10.96 -4.42 -14.47
C SER A 76 -10.01 -3.78 -13.47
N PHE A 77 -9.20 -2.85 -13.93
CA PHE A 77 -8.38 -1.99 -13.08
C PHE A 77 -8.63 -0.52 -13.43
N VAL A 78 -9.01 0.26 -12.44
CA VAL A 78 -9.29 1.69 -12.59
C VAL A 78 -8.34 2.49 -11.70
N PRO A 79 -7.46 3.35 -12.25
CA PRO A 79 -6.67 4.29 -11.46
C PRO A 79 -7.60 5.29 -10.76
N VAL A 80 -7.49 5.41 -9.42
CA VAL A 80 -8.37 6.27 -8.61
C VAL A 80 -7.66 7.55 -8.17
N ALA A 81 -6.44 7.41 -7.67
CA ALA A 81 -5.67 8.54 -7.20
C ALA A 81 -4.17 8.27 -7.30
N PHE A 82 -3.36 9.32 -7.28
CA PHE A 82 -1.90 9.20 -7.31
C PHE A 82 -1.22 10.33 -6.56
N SER A 83 0.04 10.10 -6.20
CA SER A 83 0.95 11.14 -5.71
C SER A 83 2.37 10.91 -6.22
N LEU A 84 3.07 11.99 -6.54
CA LEU A 84 4.48 11.97 -6.88
C LEU A 84 5.29 12.29 -5.63
N LEU A 85 5.88 11.27 -5.02
CA LEU A 85 6.67 11.40 -3.80
C LEU A 85 8.12 11.73 -4.14
N SER A 86 8.70 12.63 -3.35
CA SER A 86 10.07 13.07 -3.49
C SER A 86 10.97 12.48 -2.40
N GLY A 87 12.28 12.43 -2.66
CA GLY A 87 13.26 12.05 -1.65
C GLY A 87 13.68 13.23 -0.77
N LYS A 88 13.89 12.99 0.51
CA LYS A 88 14.26 14.04 1.47
C LYS A 88 15.66 14.64 1.27
N ARG A 89 16.59 13.93 0.62
CA ARG A 89 18.04 14.23 0.71
C ARG A 89 18.55 15.45 -0.06
N LYS A 90 17.83 16.00 -1.03
CA LYS A 90 18.30 17.18 -1.82
C LYS A 90 17.29 18.32 -1.95
N LEU A 91 16.16 18.25 -1.30
CA LEU A 91 15.07 19.20 -1.49
C LEU A 91 14.89 20.20 -0.34
N GLN A 92 15.61 20.02 0.77
CA GLN A 92 15.39 20.88 1.94
C GLN A 92 15.92 22.31 1.77
N SER A 93 16.87 22.55 0.86
CA SER A 93 17.42 23.89 0.62
C SER A 93 16.72 24.69 -0.48
N ASP A 94 16.09 24.02 -1.46
CA ASP A 94 15.64 24.70 -2.69
C ASP A 94 14.13 24.57 -2.98
N LEU A 95 13.37 23.93 -2.11
CA LEU A 95 11.94 23.77 -2.32
C LEU A 95 11.15 24.86 -1.59
N ASP A 96 10.98 25.98 -2.24
CA ASP A 96 9.88 26.87 -1.90
C ASP A 96 8.55 26.11 -2.08
N ILE A 97 7.96 25.67 -0.96
CA ILE A 97 6.65 24.98 -0.97
C ILE A 97 5.58 25.90 -1.51
N GLY A 98 5.77 27.22 -1.37
CA GLY A 98 4.84 28.23 -1.77
C GLY A 98 3.54 28.21 -0.96
N ASP A 99 2.54 28.92 -1.41
CA ASP A 99 1.24 29.00 -0.74
C ASP A 99 0.51 27.66 -0.76
N GLN A 100 0.40 27.02 0.40
CA GLN A 100 -0.27 25.72 0.58
C GLN A 100 -1.78 25.76 0.37
N ARG A 101 -2.40 26.94 0.21
CA ARG A 101 -3.80 27.06 -0.19
C ARG A 101 -3.98 26.68 -1.66
N THR A 102 -2.94 26.84 -2.47
CA THR A 102 -2.95 26.48 -3.90
C THR A 102 -2.78 24.97 -4.12
N ASN A 103 -3.29 24.45 -5.22
CA ASN A 103 -3.10 23.07 -5.63
C ASN A 103 -1.62 22.72 -5.82
N ARG A 104 -0.80 23.67 -6.27
CA ARG A 104 0.64 23.50 -6.44
C ARG A 104 1.34 23.35 -5.09
N GLY A 105 1.07 24.23 -4.14
CA GLY A 105 1.66 24.16 -2.80
C GLY A 105 1.26 22.90 -2.05
N LYS A 106 -0.03 22.53 -2.08
CA LYS A 106 -0.51 21.25 -1.48
C LYS A 106 0.24 20.04 -2.03
N ARG A 107 0.47 19.97 -3.35
CA ARG A 107 1.20 18.84 -3.97
C ARG A 107 2.66 18.80 -3.60
N LYS A 108 3.33 19.97 -3.52
CA LYS A 108 4.70 20.04 -3.07
C LYS A 108 4.83 19.56 -1.63
N ALA A 109 3.95 20.02 -0.74
CA ALA A 109 3.90 19.55 0.64
C ALA A 109 3.63 18.04 0.73
N GLN A 110 2.67 17.51 -0.04
CA GLN A 110 2.36 16.08 -0.11
C GLN A 110 3.56 15.26 -0.59
N ALA A 111 4.33 15.76 -1.58
CA ALA A 111 5.49 15.07 -2.14
C ALA A 111 6.59 14.78 -1.12
N LEU A 112 6.68 15.55 -0.04
CA LEU A 112 7.69 15.41 1.02
C LEU A 112 7.25 14.48 2.16
N ARG A 113 6.00 14.06 2.19
CA ARG A 113 5.45 13.21 3.24
C ARG A 113 5.81 11.73 3.03
N LYS A 114 5.65 10.94 4.10
CA LYS A 114 5.84 9.48 4.03
C LYS A 114 4.79 8.84 3.14
N GLY A 115 5.19 7.89 2.31
CA GLY A 115 4.27 7.16 1.43
C GLY A 115 3.09 6.52 2.16
N THR A 116 3.31 6.01 3.38
CA THR A 116 2.24 5.45 4.23
C THR A 116 1.17 6.47 4.62
N GLU A 117 1.58 7.70 4.97
CA GLU A 117 0.66 8.79 5.30
C GLU A 117 -0.14 9.24 4.07
N VAL A 118 0.56 9.36 2.94
CA VAL A 118 -0.08 9.75 1.67
C VAL A 118 -1.04 8.66 1.17
N THR A 119 -0.71 7.37 1.36
CA THR A 119 -1.62 6.26 1.07
C THR A 119 -2.96 6.42 1.80
N LEU A 120 -2.93 6.71 3.09
CA LEU A 120 -4.15 6.92 3.89
C LEU A 120 -4.94 8.15 3.43
N GLU A 121 -4.25 9.22 3.01
CA GLU A 121 -4.89 10.40 2.44
C GLU A 121 -5.60 10.08 1.12
N LEU A 122 -4.95 9.32 0.22
CA LEU A 122 -5.55 8.88 -1.04
C LEU A 122 -6.77 7.98 -0.79
N LEU A 123 -6.68 7.03 0.14
CA LEU A 123 -7.80 6.17 0.54
C LEU A 123 -8.98 6.99 1.10
N ARG A 124 -8.73 7.92 2.04
CA ARG A 124 -9.77 8.82 2.57
C ARG A 124 -10.42 9.63 1.46
N SER A 125 -9.63 10.14 0.53
CA SER A 125 -10.14 10.92 -0.60
C SER A 125 -11.06 10.07 -1.50
N ALA A 126 -10.71 8.81 -1.75
CA ALA A 126 -11.54 7.89 -2.53
C ALA A 126 -12.87 7.58 -1.80
N LEU A 127 -12.80 7.22 -0.52
CA LEU A 127 -13.95 6.92 0.32
C LEU A 127 -14.90 8.12 0.42
N ASN A 128 -14.38 9.31 0.63
CA ASN A 128 -15.15 10.57 0.69
C ASN A 128 -15.87 10.91 -0.63
N GLN A 129 -15.37 10.40 -1.76
CA GLN A 129 -16.06 10.53 -3.05
C GLN A 129 -17.05 9.38 -3.31
N GLY A 130 -17.23 8.47 -2.35
CA GLY A 130 -18.15 7.33 -2.45
C GLY A 130 -17.61 6.18 -3.28
N ILE A 131 -16.29 6.11 -3.50
CA ILE A 131 -15.64 4.92 -4.08
C ILE A 131 -15.32 3.99 -2.92
N HIS A 132 -15.91 2.78 -2.92
CA HIS A 132 -15.74 1.76 -1.89
C HIS A 132 -15.14 0.50 -2.49
N ALA A 133 -14.43 -0.26 -1.65
CA ALA A 133 -13.93 -1.59 -1.96
C ALA A 133 -13.96 -2.45 -0.69
N ASP A 134 -14.08 -3.78 -0.85
CA ASP A 134 -14.11 -4.74 0.27
C ASP A 134 -12.76 -4.81 0.97
N TYR A 135 -11.67 -4.71 0.21
CA TYR A 135 -10.31 -4.88 0.71
C TYR A 135 -9.36 -3.80 0.19
N VAL A 136 -8.28 -3.58 0.92
CA VAL A 136 -7.11 -2.81 0.48
C VAL A 136 -5.95 -3.78 0.34
N LEU A 137 -5.36 -3.86 -0.85
CA LEU A 137 -4.20 -4.69 -1.16
C LEU A 137 -2.94 -3.83 -1.25
N PHE A 138 -1.85 -4.26 -0.63
CA PHE A 138 -0.55 -3.59 -0.74
C PHE A 138 0.61 -4.56 -0.48
N ASP A 139 1.78 -4.14 -0.88
CA ASP A 139 2.99 -4.92 -0.74
C ASP A 139 3.65 -4.79 0.64
N THR A 140 4.83 -5.38 0.81
CA THR A 140 5.60 -5.39 2.05
C THR A 140 6.06 -3.99 2.51
N TRP A 141 6.11 -2.98 1.63
CA TRP A 141 6.57 -1.65 1.98
C TRP A 141 5.59 -0.89 2.87
N PHE A 142 4.30 -1.14 2.66
CA PHE A 142 3.23 -0.53 3.43
C PHE A 142 2.77 -1.42 4.60
N SER A 143 3.20 -2.69 4.62
CA SER A 143 2.75 -3.69 5.58
C SER A 143 3.37 -3.47 6.96
N SER A 144 2.57 -2.93 7.89
CA SER A 144 2.90 -2.81 9.30
C SER A 144 1.64 -2.94 10.16
N PRO A 145 1.74 -3.37 11.43
CA PRO A 145 0.59 -3.40 12.34
C PRO A 145 -0.15 -2.05 12.44
N LYS A 146 0.59 -0.95 12.49
CA LYS A 146 0.01 0.41 12.52
C LYS A 146 -0.80 0.72 11.26
N MET A 147 -0.31 0.33 10.07
CA MET A 147 -1.05 0.53 8.82
C MET A 147 -2.32 -0.31 8.78
N PHE A 148 -2.28 -1.55 9.26
CA PHE A 148 -3.47 -2.41 9.33
C PHE A 148 -4.55 -1.78 10.22
N GLN A 149 -4.17 -1.24 11.38
CA GLN A 149 -5.10 -0.54 12.26
C GLN A 149 -5.68 0.71 11.58
N GLN A 150 -4.84 1.56 10.99
CA GLN A 150 -5.28 2.78 10.32
C GLN A 150 -6.24 2.52 9.14
N ILE A 151 -6.07 1.39 8.42
CA ILE A 151 -7.01 0.96 7.38
C ILE A 151 -8.32 0.46 8.00
N ARG A 152 -8.25 -0.27 9.09
CA ARG A 152 -9.46 -0.69 9.84
C ARG A 152 -10.26 0.51 10.36
N ASP A 153 -9.58 1.56 10.82
CA ASP A 153 -10.24 2.81 11.25
C ASP A 153 -11.02 3.48 10.11
N LEU A 154 -10.57 3.26 8.86
CA LEU A 154 -11.31 3.66 7.66
C LEU A 154 -12.45 2.70 7.29
N LYS A 155 -12.77 1.72 8.14
CA LYS A 155 -13.79 0.68 7.89
C LYS A 155 -13.50 -0.19 6.68
N CYS A 156 -12.21 -0.38 6.36
CA CYS A 156 -11.74 -1.27 5.30
C CYS A 156 -10.99 -2.47 5.88
N HIS A 157 -11.11 -3.62 5.23
CA HIS A 157 -10.22 -4.75 5.48
C HIS A 157 -8.98 -4.64 4.61
N CYS A 158 -7.90 -5.29 5.01
CA CYS A 158 -6.71 -5.32 4.17
C CYS A 158 -6.15 -6.73 3.99
N VAL A 159 -5.48 -6.93 2.87
CA VAL A 159 -4.64 -8.10 2.61
C VAL A 159 -3.28 -7.60 2.14
N ALA A 160 -2.24 -7.98 2.84
CA ALA A 160 -0.89 -7.49 2.56
C ALA A 160 0.16 -8.59 2.65
N MET A 161 1.21 -8.47 1.85
CA MET A 161 2.40 -9.29 2.03
C MET A 161 3.22 -8.78 3.21
N VAL A 162 3.57 -9.65 4.15
CA VAL A 162 4.30 -9.29 5.38
C VAL A 162 5.79 -9.55 5.23
N LYS A 163 6.62 -8.58 5.66
CA LYS A 163 8.06 -8.78 5.78
C LYS A 163 8.40 -9.82 6.84
N ARG A 164 9.27 -10.76 6.50
CA ARG A 164 9.86 -11.71 7.46
C ARG A 164 11.00 -11.05 8.25
N SER A 165 10.65 -10.03 9.03
CA SER A 165 11.58 -9.20 9.82
C SER A 165 11.48 -9.54 11.30
N GLN A 166 12.62 -9.61 11.99
CA GLN A 166 12.68 -9.76 13.45
C GLN A 166 12.26 -8.48 14.21
N LYS A 167 11.93 -7.39 13.49
CA LYS A 167 11.47 -6.13 14.09
C LYS A 167 9.94 -6.01 14.15
N ILE A 168 9.20 -6.96 13.53
CA ILE A 168 7.74 -6.99 13.50
C ILE A 168 7.27 -8.23 14.25
N TYR A 169 6.55 -8.01 15.34
CA TYR A 169 6.05 -9.05 16.21
C TYR A 169 4.53 -9.07 16.24
N TYR A 170 4.01 -10.27 16.47
CA TYR A 170 2.59 -10.52 16.72
C TYR A 170 2.46 -11.30 18.02
N ARG A 171 1.33 -11.17 18.73
CA ARG A 171 0.99 -12.02 19.84
C ARG A 171 0.36 -13.31 19.30
N TYR A 172 1.01 -14.44 19.55
CA TYR A 172 0.54 -15.75 19.17
C TYR A 172 0.59 -16.69 20.38
N GLN A 173 -0.54 -17.29 20.77
CA GLN A 173 -0.67 -18.11 21.96
C GLN A 173 -0.10 -17.43 23.23
N GLY A 174 -0.45 -16.15 23.42
CA GLY A 174 0.01 -15.33 24.54
C GLY A 174 1.46 -14.83 24.47
N GLN A 175 2.27 -15.30 23.51
CA GLN A 175 3.68 -14.95 23.39
C GLN A 175 3.94 -14.02 22.19
N LYS A 176 4.92 -13.13 22.36
CA LYS A 176 5.38 -12.22 21.30
C LYS A 176 6.35 -12.94 20.37
N MET A 177 5.97 -13.11 19.10
CA MET A 177 6.75 -13.85 18.09
C MET A 177 6.76 -13.13 16.76
N ASP A 178 7.87 -13.31 16.01
CA ASP A 178 7.91 -12.94 14.60
C ASP A 178 7.26 -14.02 13.71
N VAL A 179 7.02 -13.66 12.44
CA VAL A 179 6.39 -14.59 11.49
C VAL A 179 7.20 -15.85 11.19
N LYS A 180 8.52 -15.83 11.39
CA LYS A 180 9.39 -17.01 11.19
C LYS A 180 9.27 -17.97 12.38
N GLU A 181 9.22 -17.46 13.60
CA GLU A 181 9.02 -18.22 14.82
C GLU A 181 7.67 -18.91 14.83
N ILE A 182 6.60 -18.15 14.46
CA ILE A 182 5.25 -18.71 14.32
C ILE A 182 5.25 -19.84 13.28
N PHE A 183 5.93 -19.66 12.13
CA PHE A 183 6.04 -20.70 11.12
C PHE A 183 6.78 -21.94 11.64
N LYS A 184 7.87 -21.77 12.37
CA LYS A 184 8.65 -22.90 12.93
C LYS A 184 7.85 -23.73 13.92
N ARG A 185 7.07 -23.10 14.80
CA ARG A 185 6.28 -23.77 15.86
C ARG A 185 5.10 -24.60 15.33
N ASN A 186 4.59 -24.29 14.16
CA ASN A 186 3.38 -24.94 13.65
C ASN A 186 3.69 -26.04 12.65
N LYS A 187 2.88 -27.13 12.67
CA LYS A 187 2.90 -28.18 11.66
C LYS A 187 2.39 -27.63 10.33
N LYS A 188 3.13 -27.87 9.25
CA LYS A 188 2.79 -27.41 7.90
C LYS A 188 1.98 -28.46 7.15
N ARG A 189 1.09 -28.00 6.26
CA ARG A 189 0.41 -28.88 5.33
C ARG A 189 1.43 -29.50 4.37
N ARG A 190 1.32 -30.80 4.18
CA ARG A 190 2.16 -31.58 3.26
C ARG A 190 1.56 -31.67 1.87
N GLY A 191 2.29 -32.22 0.93
CA GLY A 191 1.83 -32.47 -0.44
C GLY A 191 1.91 -31.24 -1.34
N ARG A 192 1.07 -31.21 -2.38
CA ARG A 192 1.05 -30.17 -3.42
C ARG A 192 0.29 -28.90 -3.02
N SER A 193 -0.20 -28.79 -1.79
CA SER A 193 -0.95 -27.62 -1.34
C SER A 193 -0.10 -26.35 -1.45
N ARG A 194 -0.61 -25.35 -2.16
CA ARG A 194 0.01 -24.03 -2.23
C ARG A 194 0.02 -23.32 -0.87
N TYR A 195 -0.93 -23.61 -0.07
CA TYR A 195 -1.15 -23.07 1.27
C TYR A 195 -0.49 -24.01 2.31
N LEU A 196 0.47 -23.48 3.06
CA LEU A 196 1.28 -24.23 4.03
C LEU A 196 0.70 -24.18 5.44
N LEU A 197 0.25 -23.01 5.86
CA LEU A 197 -0.20 -22.74 7.22
C LEU A 197 -1.11 -21.53 7.25
N SER A 198 -2.14 -21.54 8.11
CA SER A 198 -2.93 -20.37 8.46
C SER A 198 -3.11 -20.34 9.97
N VAL A 199 -2.84 -19.22 10.57
CA VAL A 199 -2.98 -19.00 12.01
C VAL A 199 -3.57 -17.63 12.27
N GLN A 200 -4.35 -17.54 13.37
CA GLN A 200 -4.78 -16.26 13.91
C GLN A 200 -3.73 -15.77 14.89
N VAL A 201 -3.44 -14.48 14.80
CA VAL A 201 -2.52 -13.76 15.67
C VAL A 201 -3.12 -12.41 16.03
N GLU A 202 -2.51 -11.74 16.98
CA GLU A 202 -2.90 -10.39 17.38
C GLU A 202 -1.74 -9.43 17.12
N ALA A 203 -2.03 -8.29 16.52
CA ALA A 203 -1.13 -7.13 16.55
C ALA A 203 -1.56 -6.20 17.67
N VAL A 204 -0.61 -5.73 18.47
CA VAL A 204 -0.85 -4.74 19.52
C VAL A 204 -0.28 -3.41 19.03
N VAL A 205 -1.13 -2.43 18.84
CA VAL A 205 -0.77 -1.10 18.35
C VAL A 205 -1.38 -0.06 19.29
N GLU A 206 -0.53 0.75 19.92
CA GLU A 206 -0.94 1.84 20.81
C GLU A 206 -1.94 1.38 21.91
N GLY A 207 -1.79 0.13 22.40
CA GLY A 207 -2.65 -0.47 23.40
C GLY A 207 -3.88 -1.21 22.87
N GLU A 208 -4.24 -1.03 21.63
CA GLU A 208 -5.34 -1.75 20.98
C GLU A 208 -4.89 -3.09 20.41
N VAL A 209 -5.77 -4.08 20.48
CA VAL A 209 -5.56 -5.43 19.93
C VAL A 209 -6.29 -5.57 18.61
N LEU A 210 -5.53 -5.84 17.56
CA LEU A 210 -6.04 -6.08 16.23
C LEU A 210 -5.88 -7.57 15.86
N PRO A 211 -6.98 -8.33 15.69
CA PRO A 211 -6.90 -9.70 15.20
C PRO A 211 -6.45 -9.72 13.74
N ILE A 212 -5.46 -10.56 13.43
CA ILE A 212 -4.89 -10.73 12.09
C ILE A 212 -4.79 -12.20 11.77
N LYS A 213 -5.17 -12.58 10.56
CA LYS A 213 -4.95 -13.91 10.01
C LYS A 213 -3.66 -13.92 9.19
N LEU A 214 -2.66 -14.69 9.62
CA LEU A 214 -1.45 -14.93 8.85
C LEU A 214 -1.62 -16.19 8.00
N VAL A 215 -1.32 -16.07 6.71
CA VAL A 215 -1.38 -17.17 5.75
C VAL A 215 -0.02 -17.35 5.09
N TYR A 216 0.56 -18.53 5.25
CA TYR A 216 1.85 -18.89 4.68
C TYR A 216 1.63 -19.67 3.40
N ILE A 217 2.13 -19.17 2.28
CA ILE A 217 1.97 -19.78 0.96
C ILE A 217 3.33 -20.12 0.35
N ARG A 218 3.39 -21.16 -0.49
CA ARG A 218 4.62 -21.52 -1.22
C ARG A 218 5.03 -20.40 -2.16
N ASN A 219 6.31 -20.07 -2.13
CA ASN A 219 6.86 -19.13 -3.11
C ASN A 219 6.97 -19.82 -4.48
N ARG A 220 6.30 -19.27 -5.49
CA ARG A 220 6.33 -19.83 -6.86
C ARG A 220 7.70 -19.73 -7.52
N ASN A 221 8.45 -18.69 -7.16
CA ASN A 221 9.73 -18.38 -7.81
C ASN A 221 10.93 -18.97 -7.10
N LYS A 222 10.75 -19.49 -5.89
CA LYS A 222 11.84 -20.08 -5.08
C LYS A 222 11.38 -21.37 -4.43
N ARG A 223 11.99 -22.48 -4.87
CA ARG A 223 11.78 -23.79 -4.25
C ARG A 223 12.17 -23.73 -2.77
N ASN A 224 11.37 -24.35 -1.91
CA ASN A 224 11.56 -24.40 -0.46
C ASN A 224 11.46 -23.05 0.28
N ASP A 225 10.94 -22.01 -0.38
CA ASP A 225 10.66 -20.72 0.25
C ASP A 225 9.14 -20.48 0.36
N TYR A 226 8.76 -19.53 1.21
CA TYR A 226 7.37 -19.17 1.43
C TYR A 226 7.18 -17.65 1.51
N LEU A 227 5.98 -17.22 1.19
CA LEU A 227 5.51 -15.85 1.40
C LEU A 227 4.50 -15.85 2.56
N VAL A 228 4.38 -14.73 3.24
CA VAL A 228 3.43 -14.55 4.33
C VAL A 228 2.46 -13.43 3.94
N LEU A 229 1.18 -13.73 3.97
CA LEU A 229 0.11 -12.76 3.80
C LEU A 229 -0.54 -12.51 5.16
N ALA A 230 -0.89 -11.27 5.44
CA ALA A 230 -1.75 -10.90 6.56
C ALA A 230 -3.09 -10.41 6.04
N SER A 231 -4.16 -10.78 6.72
CA SER A 231 -5.52 -10.27 6.46
C SER A 231 -6.14 -9.84 7.79
N THR A 232 -6.81 -8.68 7.78
CA THR A 232 -7.62 -8.19 8.91
C THR A 232 -9.07 -8.55 8.72
#